data_b6d9330c3aa59b4de859789c2533c165
#
_entry.id   b6d9330c3aa59b4de859789c2533c165
#
_cell.length_a   1.000
_cell.length_b   1.000
_cell.length_c   1.000
_cell.angle_alpha   90.00
_cell.angle_beta   90.00
_cell.angle_gamma   90.00
#
_symmetry.space_group_name_H-M   'P 1'
#
loop_
_entity.id
_entity.type
_entity.pdbx_description
1 polymer ?
#
loop_
_entity_poly.entity_id
_entity_poly.type
_entity_poly.pdbx_seq_one_letter_code
_entity_poly.pdbx_strand_id
1 'polypeptide(L)'
;MQTTGAAGVTAGVAGCLGGDDEDDAVQITMDGEWTDIEDEVIAALYDAGLDEGIDVDILSGDFETGARRADFTSALDAGRSRPDIFMMDSGWTIPFIVRDQVVSLSEELSSDTLSYVQNNYLSSAVDTASHPETGELFGLPLFPDYPMIHYRKDLVEEAGYDPEGENWATEPMSWQEFAEIVADVWDQNPDMEYGFTTQGDNYEGTACCAFNEIMTSMGGAYFGDHDNLFGPVGGRPITVDEEPVHETLRMMRSFMYGPDAENAHPDFPQITTSDLVEFTEEPSREPFTGGNAIFHRNWPYVIPINAADAAFDFEDHAVMPMPFGVEEGDGAYQGTGGTQHALGGWHLTVNPNTPRLEDAIQVLEAFANDEVMLTNFEAGGYIPPNPSVTEAADPDTLDNLGRFLDTIAVAGENTVPRPVTTVWPEQSPLVSSEIHDAYTGEKSPEEAMSDLEDALETTEQQ
;
A
#
# COMPACT_ATOMS: atom_id res chain seq x y z
N MET A 1 55.14 25.71 29.00
CA MET A 1 55.85 24.64 29.72
C MET A 1 54.88 23.50 29.97
N GLN A 2 55.22 22.40 29.37
CA GLN A 2 54.94 21.01 29.73
C GLN A 2 53.48 20.52 29.53
N THR A 3 53.22 19.44 28.97
CA THR A 3 53.88 18.42 28.10
C THR A 3 52.75 17.41 27.76
N THR A 4 52.74 17.07 26.53
CA THR A 4 52.02 15.95 25.87
C THR A 4 52.02 14.64 26.69
N GLY A 5 50.88 13.98 26.68
CA GLY A 5 50.73 12.56 27.01
C GLY A 5 49.80 11.90 26.00
N ALA A 6 50.35 11.30 24.95
CA ALA A 6 49.65 10.44 24.03
C ALA A 6 49.49 9.05 24.69
N ALA A 7 48.26 8.61 24.90
CA ALA A 7 47.96 7.22 25.24
C ALA A 7 47.46 6.53 23.94
N GLY A 8 48.30 5.66 23.41
CA GLY A 8 47.95 4.77 22.32
C GLY A 8 46.92 3.71 22.80
N VAL A 9 45.79 3.61 22.12
CA VAL A 9 44.89 2.50 22.24
C VAL A 9 45.27 1.49 21.17
N THR A 10 45.87 0.41 21.58
CA THR A 10 46.04 -0.80 20.78
C THR A 10 44.65 -1.46 20.61
N ALA A 11 44.14 -1.41 19.39
CA ALA A 11 43.02 -2.22 18.98
C ALA A 11 43.46 -3.69 19.01
N GLY A 12 43.01 -4.40 20.02
CA GLY A 12 43.04 -5.85 20.07
C GLY A 12 42.02 -6.39 19.07
N VAL A 13 42.52 -7.03 18.02
CA VAL A 13 41.71 -7.92 17.18
C VAL A 13 41.45 -9.16 18.02
N ALA A 14 40.32 -9.18 18.73
CA ALA A 14 39.76 -10.42 19.27
C ALA A 14 39.00 -11.08 18.15
N GLY A 15 39.60 -12.07 17.51
CA GLY A 15 38.91 -13.03 16.68
C GLY A 15 37.95 -13.81 17.59
N CYS A 16 36.68 -13.56 17.48
CA CYS A 16 35.68 -14.51 17.95
C CYS A 16 35.59 -15.63 16.93
N LEU A 17 36.28 -16.72 17.21
CA LEU A 17 35.89 -18.07 16.80
C LEU A 17 34.83 -18.47 17.81
N GLY A 18 33.59 -18.29 17.48
CA GLY A 18 32.44 -18.71 18.25
C GLY A 18 31.35 -19.14 17.28
N GLY A 19 31.04 -20.39 17.32
CA GLY A 19 29.80 -21.11 17.19
C GLY A 19 28.90 -20.83 15.99
N ASP A 20 28.71 -21.89 15.24
CA ASP A 20 27.72 -22.10 14.18
C ASP A 20 26.26 -22.23 14.74
N ASP A 21 25.84 -21.41 15.70
CA ASP A 21 24.54 -21.55 16.38
C ASP A 21 23.58 -20.36 16.13
N GLU A 22 23.93 -19.39 15.25
CA GLU A 22 23.08 -18.20 15.01
C GLU A 22 22.28 -18.23 13.71
N ASP A 23 22.24 -19.34 12.97
CA ASP A 23 21.72 -19.37 11.60
C ASP A 23 20.70 -20.48 11.34
N ASP A 24 19.99 -20.95 12.35
CA ASP A 24 19.08 -22.09 12.19
C ASP A 24 17.61 -21.71 11.95
N ALA A 25 17.21 -20.44 12.12
CA ALA A 25 15.87 -19.96 11.83
C ALA A 25 15.62 -19.72 10.34
N VAL A 26 14.39 -19.86 9.88
CA VAL A 26 13.91 -19.34 8.60
C VAL A 26 13.73 -17.83 8.72
N GLN A 27 14.52 -17.07 7.99
CA GLN A 27 14.49 -15.60 8.03
C GLN A 27 13.54 -15.04 6.99
N ILE A 28 12.58 -14.23 7.46
CA ILE A 28 11.63 -13.51 6.62
C ILE A 28 11.92 -12.01 6.76
N THR A 29 12.20 -11.31 5.67
CA THR A 29 12.30 -9.85 5.72
C THR A 29 10.95 -9.23 5.41
N MET A 30 10.40 -8.52 6.40
CA MET A 30 9.12 -7.79 6.34
C MET A 30 9.36 -6.32 6.71
N ASP A 31 8.33 -5.49 6.82
CA ASP A 31 8.47 -4.14 7.39
C ASP A 31 8.49 -4.16 8.93
N GLY A 32 8.70 -2.97 9.52
CA GLY A 32 8.84 -2.86 10.97
C GLY A 32 7.56 -3.19 11.73
N GLU A 33 6.40 -3.00 11.12
CA GLU A 33 5.10 -3.25 11.78
C GLU A 33 4.84 -4.74 12.02
N TRP A 34 5.37 -5.61 11.15
CA TRP A 34 5.33 -7.05 11.38
C TRP A 34 6.17 -7.49 12.57
N THR A 35 7.23 -6.75 12.92
CA THR A 35 8.01 -7.04 14.12
C THR A 35 7.27 -6.67 15.41
N ASP A 36 6.29 -5.76 15.33
CA ASP A 36 5.48 -5.38 16.49
C ASP A 36 4.42 -6.45 16.84
N ILE A 37 4.05 -7.29 15.85
CA ILE A 37 3.10 -8.41 16.02
C ILE A 37 3.77 -9.79 15.83
N GLU A 38 5.09 -9.86 15.90
CA GLU A 38 5.86 -11.09 15.62
C GLU A 38 5.44 -12.26 16.48
N ASP A 39 5.25 -12.03 17.78
CA ASP A 39 4.88 -13.09 18.74
C ASP A 39 3.52 -13.73 18.38
N GLU A 40 2.53 -12.93 18.00
CA GLU A 40 1.20 -13.37 17.58
C GLU A 40 1.25 -14.15 16.26
N VAL A 41 1.99 -13.64 15.28
CA VAL A 41 2.15 -14.28 13.98
C VAL A 41 2.84 -15.63 14.10
N ILE A 42 3.96 -15.70 14.82
CA ILE A 42 4.71 -16.94 15.01
C ILE A 42 3.88 -17.97 15.77
N ALA A 43 3.15 -17.54 16.80
CA ALA A 43 2.24 -18.45 17.52
C ALA A 43 1.17 -19.03 16.58
N ALA A 44 0.57 -18.20 15.73
CA ALA A 44 -0.42 -18.65 14.77
C ALA A 44 0.15 -19.63 13.73
N LEU A 45 1.39 -19.44 13.27
CA LEU A 45 2.05 -20.38 12.36
C LEU A 45 2.20 -21.78 13.01
N TYR A 46 2.60 -21.87 14.29
CA TYR A 46 2.69 -23.15 14.99
C TYR A 46 1.30 -23.76 15.24
N ASP A 47 0.31 -22.96 15.59
CA ASP A 47 -1.07 -23.44 15.78
C ASP A 47 -1.65 -23.96 14.46
N ALA A 48 -1.25 -23.40 13.31
CA ALA A 48 -1.61 -23.86 11.97
C ALA A 48 -0.86 -25.13 11.53
N GLY A 49 0.09 -25.60 12.34
CA GLY A 49 0.76 -26.88 12.13
C GLY A 49 2.18 -26.80 11.59
N LEU A 50 2.83 -25.62 11.63
CA LEU A 50 4.27 -25.52 11.38
C LEU A 50 5.04 -26.44 12.35
N ASP A 51 6.03 -27.17 11.87
CA ASP A 51 6.84 -28.09 12.69
C ASP A 51 7.57 -27.29 13.79
N GLU A 52 7.44 -27.72 15.05
CA GLU A 52 8.09 -27.09 16.22
C GLU A 52 9.65 -27.08 16.14
N GLY A 53 10.22 -27.81 15.19
CA GLY A 53 11.66 -27.81 14.92
C GLY A 53 12.11 -26.75 13.92
N ILE A 54 11.18 -25.96 13.37
CA ILE A 54 11.48 -24.85 12.44
C ILE A 54 11.32 -23.53 13.21
N ASP A 55 12.43 -22.89 13.54
CA ASP A 55 12.42 -21.55 14.10
C ASP A 55 12.18 -20.53 12.99
N VAL A 56 11.39 -19.50 13.26
CA VAL A 56 11.09 -18.39 12.33
C VAL A 56 11.59 -17.07 12.96
N ASP A 57 12.23 -16.23 12.14
CA ASP A 57 12.79 -14.93 12.54
C ASP A 57 12.31 -13.85 11.56
N ILE A 58 11.48 -12.91 12.03
CA ILE A 58 10.96 -11.81 11.24
C ILE A 58 11.93 -10.62 11.35
N LEU A 59 12.57 -10.28 10.24
CA LEU A 59 13.55 -9.21 10.16
C LEU A 59 12.91 -7.94 9.63
N SER A 60 13.06 -6.83 10.36
CA SER A 60 12.64 -5.51 9.89
C SER A 60 13.45 -5.08 8.67
N GLY A 61 12.77 -4.96 7.52
CA GLY A 61 13.25 -4.30 6.32
C GLY A 61 12.89 -2.82 6.29
N ASP A 62 13.24 -2.14 5.19
CA ASP A 62 12.85 -0.75 4.99
C ASP A 62 11.32 -0.66 4.81
N PHE A 63 10.68 0.35 5.41
CA PHE A 63 9.24 0.56 5.26
C PHE A 63 8.90 1.04 3.85
N GLU A 64 9.73 1.91 3.26
CA GLU A 64 9.53 2.43 1.91
C GLU A 64 9.77 1.33 0.87
N THR A 65 8.76 1.10 0.01
CA THR A 65 8.72 -0.03 -0.94
C THR A 65 9.86 -0.01 -1.97
N GLY A 66 10.28 1.16 -2.45
CA GLY A 66 11.38 1.30 -3.42
C GLY A 66 12.74 1.00 -2.81
N ALA A 67 12.99 1.40 -1.56
CA ALA A 67 14.20 1.08 -0.82
C ALA A 67 14.29 -0.43 -0.57
N ARG A 68 13.18 -1.06 -0.14
CA ARG A 68 13.10 -2.52 0.03
C ARG A 68 13.36 -3.28 -1.27
N ARG A 69 12.80 -2.83 -2.40
CA ARG A 69 13.10 -3.40 -3.73
C ARG A 69 14.58 -3.34 -4.06
N ALA A 70 15.25 -2.22 -3.78
CA ALA A 70 16.68 -2.06 -4.02
C ALA A 70 17.53 -3.02 -3.18
N ASP A 71 17.17 -3.21 -1.91
CA ASP A 71 17.83 -4.15 -1.01
C ASP A 71 17.68 -5.61 -1.48
N PHE A 72 16.48 -6.02 -1.88
CA PHE A 72 16.24 -7.38 -2.38
C PHE A 72 16.94 -7.62 -3.71
N THR A 73 16.92 -6.64 -4.62
CA THR A 73 17.70 -6.70 -5.87
C THR A 73 19.18 -6.91 -5.57
N SER A 74 19.74 -6.12 -4.65
CA SER A 74 21.15 -6.24 -4.25
C SER A 74 21.48 -7.61 -3.61
N ALA A 75 20.57 -8.16 -2.80
CA ALA A 75 20.76 -9.46 -2.18
C ALA A 75 20.76 -10.59 -3.20
N LEU A 76 19.78 -10.58 -4.10
CA LEU A 76 19.60 -11.61 -5.14
C LEU A 76 20.70 -11.56 -6.20
N ASP A 77 21.09 -10.38 -6.67
CA ASP A 77 22.18 -10.20 -7.64
C ASP A 77 23.56 -10.64 -7.07
N ALA A 78 23.72 -10.46 -5.74
CA ALA A 78 24.93 -10.94 -5.06
C ALA A 78 24.91 -12.45 -4.74
N GLY A 79 23.80 -13.15 -5.02
CA GLY A 79 23.62 -14.57 -4.69
C GLY A 79 23.66 -14.83 -3.18
N ARG A 80 23.16 -13.88 -2.37
CA ARG A 80 23.08 -14.06 -0.92
C ARG A 80 22.08 -15.16 -0.58
N SER A 81 22.42 -16.03 0.36
CA SER A 81 21.54 -17.12 0.80
C SER A 81 20.52 -16.69 1.85
N ARG A 82 20.61 -15.45 2.33
CA ARG A 82 19.73 -14.87 3.35
C ARG A 82 19.27 -13.46 2.93
N PRO A 83 18.05 -13.05 3.32
CA PRO A 83 17.01 -13.84 4.00
C PRO A 83 16.47 -14.98 3.13
N ASP A 84 15.72 -15.92 3.74
CA ASP A 84 15.14 -17.08 3.05
C ASP A 84 13.86 -16.70 2.31
N ILE A 85 13.06 -15.79 2.89
CA ILE A 85 11.78 -15.33 2.37
C ILE A 85 11.80 -13.80 2.31
N PHE A 86 11.26 -13.24 1.23
CA PHE A 86 11.10 -11.81 1.02
C PHE A 86 9.62 -11.44 0.97
N MET A 87 9.21 -10.40 1.70
CA MET A 87 7.92 -9.74 1.51
C MET A 87 8.05 -8.72 0.38
N MET A 88 7.56 -9.06 -0.81
CA MET A 88 7.64 -8.27 -2.04
C MET A 88 6.30 -7.59 -2.34
N ASP A 89 6.34 -6.32 -2.70
CA ASP A 89 5.18 -5.55 -3.15
C ASP A 89 4.65 -6.09 -4.49
N SER A 90 3.34 -6.20 -4.61
CA SER A 90 2.63 -6.70 -5.80
C SER A 90 2.97 -5.92 -7.08
N GLY A 91 3.37 -4.65 -6.97
CA GLY A 91 3.71 -3.80 -8.11
C GLY A 91 5.07 -4.12 -8.76
N TRP A 92 5.97 -4.80 -8.06
CA TRP A 92 7.30 -5.11 -8.58
C TRP A 92 7.76 -6.57 -8.38
N THR A 93 6.87 -7.47 -7.97
CA THR A 93 7.16 -8.90 -7.88
C THR A 93 7.40 -9.52 -9.25
N ILE A 94 6.60 -9.18 -10.27
CA ILE A 94 6.70 -9.75 -11.64
C ILE A 94 8.10 -9.61 -12.26
N PRO A 95 8.82 -8.48 -12.21
CA PRO A 95 10.19 -8.39 -12.68
C PRO A 95 11.16 -9.42 -12.10
N PHE A 96 10.99 -9.83 -10.85
CA PHE A 96 11.79 -10.89 -10.23
C PHE A 96 11.39 -12.28 -10.74
N ILE A 97 10.09 -12.50 -10.95
CA ILE A 97 9.54 -13.75 -11.51
C ILE A 97 10.08 -13.98 -12.92
N VAL A 98 9.94 -13.01 -13.83
CA VAL A 98 10.37 -13.18 -15.23
C VAL A 98 11.88 -13.25 -15.42
N ARG A 99 12.67 -12.94 -14.39
CA ARG A 99 14.13 -13.07 -14.36
C ARG A 99 14.61 -14.33 -13.63
N ASP A 100 13.71 -15.23 -13.24
CA ASP A 100 14.00 -16.43 -12.45
C ASP A 100 14.76 -16.11 -11.14
N GLN A 101 14.44 -14.98 -10.50
CA GLN A 101 15.11 -14.53 -9.26
C GLN A 101 14.40 -14.98 -7.99
N VAL A 102 13.28 -15.67 -8.09
CA VAL A 102 12.51 -16.26 -6.99
C VAL A 102 12.09 -17.69 -7.33
N VAL A 103 11.84 -18.51 -6.30
CA VAL A 103 11.48 -19.93 -6.46
C VAL A 103 10.07 -20.07 -7.03
N SER A 104 9.83 -21.03 -7.93
CA SER A 104 8.48 -21.41 -8.39
C SER A 104 7.72 -22.12 -7.26
N LEU A 105 6.72 -21.47 -6.69
CA LEU A 105 5.85 -22.07 -5.69
C LEU A 105 4.91 -23.12 -6.29
N SER A 106 4.64 -23.07 -7.60
CA SER A 106 3.89 -24.11 -8.31
C SER A 106 4.62 -25.46 -8.32
N GLU A 107 5.95 -25.46 -8.20
CA GLU A 107 6.75 -26.69 -8.16
C GLU A 107 6.95 -27.22 -6.73
N GLU A 108 6.93 -26.33 -5.72
CA GLU A 108 7.37 -26.64 -4.35
C GLU A 108 6.22 -26.81 -3.36
N LEU A 109 5.11 -26.05 -3.50
CA LEU A 109 3.95 -26.17 -2.61
C LEU A 109 3.26 -27.53 -2.77
N SER A 110 2.63 -28.01 -1.71
CA SER A 110 1.73 -29.14 -1.78
C SER A 110 0.58 -28.86 -2.76
N SER A 111 0.08 -29.90 -3.43
CA SER A 111 -1.03 -29.77 -4.37
C SER A 111 -2.30 -29.19 -3.72
N ASP A 112 -2.49 -29.45 -2.44
CA ASP A 112 -3.65 -28.95 -1.69
C ASP A 112 -3.53 -27.45 -1.42
N THR A 113 -2.39 -26.97 -0.96
CA THR A 113 -2.11 -25.54 -0.73
C THR A 113 -2.14 -24.77 -2.05
N LEU A 114 -1.48 -25.28 -3.10
CA LEU A 114 -1.50 -24.63 -4.41
C LEU A 114 -2.93 -24.48 -4.96
N SER A 115 -3.71 -25.55 -4.87
CA SER A 115 -5.12 -25.52 -5.29
C SER A 115 -5.95 -24.58 -4.44
N TYR A 116 -5.68 -24.50 -3.14
CA TYR A 116 -6.37 -23.58 -2.23
C TYR A 116 -6.11 -22.13 -2.60
N VAL A 117 -4.86 -21.75 -2.79
CA VAL A 117 -4.46 -20.38 -3.21
C VAL A 117 -5.10 -20.01 -4.55
N GLN A 118 -4.97 -20.88 -5.57
CA GLN A 118 -5.48 -20.61 -6.92
C GLN A 118 -7.01 -20.50 -7.02
N ASN A 119 -7.76 -21.13 -6.13
CA ASN A 119 -9.22 -21.18 -6.23
C ASN A 119 -9.95 -20.29 -5.22
N ASN A 120 -9.28 -19.84 -4.15
CA ASN A 120 -9.96 -19.12 -3.08
C ASN A 120 -9.42 -17.70 -2.85
N TYR A 121 -8.19 -17.40 -3.30
CA TYR A 121 -7.65 -16.05 -3.17
C TYR A 121 -8.18 -15.12 -4.26
N LEU A 122 -8.16 -13.84 -4.02
CA LEU A 122 -8.46 -12.81 -5.02
C LEU A 122 -7.60 -13.04 -6.27
N SER A 123 -8.24 -13.14 -7.44
CA SER A 123 -7.54 -13.43 -8.69
C SER A 123 -6.49 -12.36 -9.00
N SER A 124 -6.76 -11.08 -8.75
CA SER A 124 -5.80 -9.99 -8.94
C SER A 124 -4.53 -10.14 -8.09
N ALA A 125 -4.65 -10.63 -6.85
CA ALA A 125 -3.50 -10.90 -5.99
C ALA A 125 -2.70 -12.13 -6.49
N VAL A 126 -3.38 -13.17 -6.99
CA VAL A 126 -2.72 -14.33 -7.60
C VAL A 126 -2.04 -13.97 -8.92
N ASP A 127 -2.67 -13.15 -9.75
CA ASP A 127 -2.11 -12.73 -11.05
C ASP A 127 -0.81 -11.94 -10.87
N THR A 128 -0.74 -11.05 -9.87
CA THR A 128 0.48 -10.27 -9.55
C THR A 128 1.60 -11.10 -8.91
N ALA A 129 1.27 -12.27 -8.40
CA ALA A 129 2.21 -13.25 -7.82
C ALA A 129 2.63 -14.36 -8.78
N SER A 130 2.11 -14.33 -10.03
CA SER A 130 2.29 -15.38 -11.02
C SER A 130 3.07 -14.91 -12.24
N HIS A 131 3.69 -15.88 -12.94
CA HIS A 131 4.37 -15.59 -14.20
C HIS A 131 3.32 -15.21 -15.27
N PRO A 132 3.42 -14.04 -15.92
CA PRO A 132 2.36 -13.49 -16.78
C PRO A 132 2.06 -14.33 -18.03
N GLU A 133 3.02 -15.15 -18.52
CA GLU A 133 2.82 -15.99 -19.70
C GLU A 133 2.41 -17.44 -19.36
N THR A 134 2.91 -17.99 -18.25
CA THR A 134 2.67 -19.41 -17.90
C THR A 134 1.58 -19.60 -16.86
N GLY A 135 1.28 -18.56 -16.06
CA GLY A 135 0.37 -18.64 -14.92
C GLY A 135 0.91 -19.44 -13.73
N GLU A 136 2.19 -19.79 -13.74
CA GLU A 136 2.85 -20.46 -12.62
C GLU A 136 3.02 -19.48 -11.45
N LEU A 137 2.66 -19.93 -10.24
CA LEU A 137 2.75 -19.15 -9.01
C LEU A 137 4.19 -19.09 -8.49
N PHE A 138 4.69 -17.92 -8.16
CA PHE A 138 6.02 -17.67 -7.60
C PHE A 138 5.99 -16.95 -6.26
N GLY A 139 4.94 -16.18 -5.98
CA GLY A 139 4.71 -15.54 -4.71
C GLY A 139 3.44 -16.08 -4.04
N LEU A 140 3.45 -16.25 -2.73
CA LEU A 140 2.23 -16.46 -1.95
C LEU A 140 1.63 -15.09 -1.66
N PRO A 141 0.43 -14.73 -2.17
CA PRO A 141 -0.22 -13.50 -1.74
C PRO A 141 -0.41 -13.52 -0.22
N LEU A 142 0.20 -12.55 0.46
CA LEU A 142 0.16 -12.43 1.93
C LEU A 142 -1.09 -11.66 2.35
N PHE A 143 -1.30 -10.50 1.76
CA PHE A 143 -2.51 -9.71 1.87
C PHE A 143 -2.65 -8.77 0.67
N PRO A 144 -3.85 -8.57 0.13
CA PRO A 144 -4.18 -7.41 -0.66
C PRO A 144 -4.33 -6.23 0.29
N ASP A 145 -4.13 -5.02 -0.21
CA ASP A 145 -4.30 -3.83 0.58
C ASP A 145 -5.04 -2.77 -0.22
N TYR A 146 -6.01 -2.13 0.38
CA TYR A 146 -6.77 -1.06 -0.25
C TYR A 146 -7.17 0.00 0.79
N PRO A 147 -6.90 1.28 0.50
CA PRO A 147 -7.08 2.35 1.46
C PRO A 147 -8.54 2.75 1.59
N MET A 148 -8.80 3.53 2.62
CA MET A 148 -10.08 4.20 2.85
C MET A 148 -9.84 5.57 3.47
N ILE A 149 -10.87 6.37 3.58
CA ILE A 149 -10.84 7.60 4.36
C ILE A 149 -11.16 7.26 5.81
N HIS A 150 -10.20 7.52 6.70
CA HIS A 150 -10.37 7.52 8.15
C HIS A 150 -10.78 8.91 8.60
N TYR A 151 -11.66 9.04 9.59
CA TYR A 151 -12.08 10.35 10.07
C TYR A 151 -12.44 10.39 11.55
N ARG A 152 -12.41 11.60 12.12
CA ARG A 152 -12.83 11.95 13.48
C ARG A 152 -14.34 12.13 13.51
N LYS A 153 -15.08 11.06 13.84
CA LYS A 153 -16.55 11.06 13.90
C LYS A 153 -17.08 12.12 14.85
N ASP A 154 -16.48 12.29 16.02
CA ASP A 154 -16.85 13.30 17.00
C ASP A 154 -16.86 14.72 16.42
N LEU A 155 -15.81 15.12 15.71
CA LEU A 155 -15.70 16.46 15.13
C LEU A 155 -16.70 16.68 13.98
N VAL A 156 -16.94 15.64 13.20
CA VAL A 156 -17.91 15.65 12.10
C VAL A 156 -19.34 15.78 12.64
N GLU A 157 -19.69 15.03 13.69
CA GLU A 157 -21.00 15.11 14.35
C GLU A 157 -21.18 16.45 15.08
N GLU A 158 -20.14 16.98 15.73
CA GLU A 158 -20.19 18.32 16.36
C GLU A 158 -20.41 19.44 15.33
N ALA A 159 -19.90 19.28 14.11
CA ALA A 159 -20.16 20.20 13.00
C ALA A 159 -21.58 20.10 12.43
N GLY A 160 -22.33 19.06 12.81
CA GLY A 160 -23.75 18.92 12.48
C GLY A 160 -24.07 17.91 11.37
N TYR A 161 -23.09 17.12 10.93
CA TYR A 161 -23.29 16.03 9.98
C TYR A 161 -23.76 14.77 10.71
N ASP A 162 -24.38 13.82 9.98
CA ASP A 162 -24.89 12.55 10.52
C ASP A 162 -24.33 11.37 9.72
N PRO A 163 -23.03 11.01 9.92
CA PRO A 163 -22.39 9.96 9.17
C PRO A 163 -23.11 8.60 9.22
N GLU A 164 -23.73 8.28 10.36
CA GLU A 164 -24.46 7.05 10.55
C GLU A 164 -25.82 7.10 9.82
N GLY A 165 -26.57 8.21 9.94
CA GLY A 165 -27.85 8.37 9.26
C GLY A 165 -27.74 8.49 7.74
N GLU A 166 -26.61 8.94 7.24
CA GLU A 166 -26.27 9.08 5.82
C GLU A 166 -25.48 7.88 5.26
N ASN A 167 -25.21 6.86 6.08
CA ASN A 167 -24.50 5.62 5.73
C ASN A 167 -23.09 5.85 5.13
N TRP A 168 -22.32 6.79 5.66
CA TRP A 168 -20.98 7.08 5.13
C TRP A 168 -20.05 5.86 5.08
N ALA A 169 -20.27 4.87 5.94
CA ALA A 169 -19.49 3.64 5.93
C ALA A 169 -19.59 2.82 4.62
N THR A 170 -20.71 2.98 3.87
CA THR A 170 -20.98 2.16 2.68
C THR A 170 -21.39 2.94 1.44
N GLU A 171 -21.83 4.19 1.62
CA GLU A 171 -22.28 5.03 0.51
C GLU A 171 -21.17 6.07 0.19
N PRO A 172 -20.44 5.92 -0.91
CA PRO A 172 -19.40 6.88 -1.28
C PRO A 172 -20.01 8.22 -1.69
N MET A 173 -19.34 9.32 -1.33
CA MET A 173 -19.73 10.68 -1.72
C MET A 173 -18.84 11.23 -2.83
N SER A 174 -19.26 12.33 -3.46
CA SER A 174 -18.42 13.00 -4.45
C SER A 174 -17.23 13.73 -3.79
N TRP A 175 -16.11 13.92 -4.54
CA TRP A 175 -14.99 14.76 -4.09
C TRP A 175 -15.43 16.19 -3.77
N GLN A 176 -16.46 16.71 -4.49
CA GLN A 176 -17.01 18.02 -4.20
C GLN A 176 -17.64 18.08 -2.82
N GLU A 177 -18.52 17.11 -2.50
CA GLU A 177 -19.19 17.03 -1.21
C GLU A 177 -18.20 16.79 -0.07
N PHE A 178 -17.26 15.85 -0.28
CA PHE A 178 -16.19 15.56 0.67
C PHE A 178 -15.39 16.84 1.00
N ALA A 179 -14.94 17.58 -0.01
CA ALA A 179 -14.15 18.77 0.20
C ALA A 179 -14.93 19.88 0.91
N GLU A 180 -16.23 20.05 0.61
CA GLU A 180 -17.10 21.00 1.31
C GLU A 180 -17.27 20.63 2.78
N ILE A 181 -17.48 19.34 3.09
CA ILE A 181 -17.57 18.84 4.46
C ILE A 181 -16.25 19.06 5.21
N VAL A 182 -15.13 18.66 4.63
CA VAL A 182 -13.82 18.81 5.27
C VAL A 182 -13.52 20.27 5.57
N ALA A 183 -13.77 21.18 4.62
CA ALA A 183 -13.55 22.60 4.81
C ALA A 183 -14.43 23.19 5.92
N ASP A 184 -15.71 22.80 5.98
CA ASP A 184 -16.64 23.26 7.01
C ASP A 184 -16.25 22.76 8.41
N VAL A 185 -15.91 21.46 8.52
CA VAL A 185 -15.47 20.87 9.80
C VAL A 185 -14.15 21.50 10.25
N TRP A 186 -13.21 21.74 9.31
CA TRP A 186 -11.92 22.36 9.64
C TRP A 186 -12.07 23.82 10.07
N ASP A 187 -12.95 24.61 9.43
CA ASP A 187 -13.23 26.00 9.84
C ASP A 187 -13.82 26.07 11.27
N GLN A 188 -14.60 25.08 11.66
CA GLN A 188 -15.15 24.97 13.01
C GLN A 188 -14.13 24.47 14.04
N ASN A 189 -13.01 23.88 13.61
CA ASN A 189 -11.96 23.31 14.46
C ASN A 189 -10.59 23.96 14.17
N PRO A 190 -10.39 25.26 14.46
CA PRO A 190 -9.19 26.00 14.09
C PRO A 190 -7.91 25.58 14.81
N ASP A 191 -8.01 24.71 15.80
CA ASP A 191 -6.87 24.11 16.51
C ASP A 191 -6.32 22.87 15.78
N MET A 192 -7.06 22.34 14.78
CA MET A 192 -6.60 21.24 13.93
C MET A 192 -5.62 21.77 12.88
N GLU A 193 -4.52 21.08 12.71
CA GLU A 193 -3.46 21.43 11.75
C GLU A 193 -3.89 21.13 10.31
N TYR A 194 -4.61 20.00 10.12
CA TYR A 194 -5.04 19.51 8.82
C TYR A 194 -6.53 19.17 8.81
N GLY A 195 -7.25 19.62 7.78
CA GLY A 195 -8.57 19.11 7.45
C GLY A 195 -8.48 17.69 6.88
N PHE A 196 -7.53 17.47 5.96
CA PHE A 196 -7.29 16.19 5.29
C PHE A 196 -5.81 15.91 5.13
N THR A 197 -5.38 14.66 5.36
CA THR A 197 -4.03 14.18 5.08
C THR A 197 -4.06 12.97 4.16
N THR A 198 -3.11 12.91 3.23
CA THR A 198 -2.89 11.79 2.29
C THR A 198 -1.44 11.84 1.81
N GLN A 199 -1.01 10.83 1.06
CA GLN A 199 0.32 10.76 0.48
C GLN A 199 0.42 11.67 -0.75
N GLY A 200 1.53 12.40 -0.88
CA GLY A 200 1.77 13.32 -2.01
C GLY A 200 3.25 13.58 -2.31
N ASP A 201 4.17 12.90 -1.62
CA ASP A 201 5.61 13.00 -1.88
C ASP A 201 5.97 12.38 -3.25
N ASN A 202 7.16 12.70 -3.73
CA ASN A 202 7.73 12.12 -4.95
C ASN A 202 8.28 10.71 -4.68
N TYR A 203 7.39 9.74 -4.61
CA TYR A 203 7.74 8.33 -4.36
C TYR A 203 6.72 7.38 -5.00
N GLU A 204 6.96 6.08 -4.95
CA GLU A 204 6.12 5.08 -5.61
C GLU A 204 4.66 5.09 -5.12
N GLY A 205 4.40 5.32 -3.81
CA GLY A 205 3.06 5.36 -3.22
C GLY A 205 2.14 6.42 -3.83
N THR A 206 2.68 7.53 -4.31
CA THR A 206 1.90 8.54 -5.04
C THR A 206 1.50 8.01 -6.41
N ALA A 207 2.43 7.46 -7.19
CA ALA A 207 2.16 6.98 -8.54
C ALA A 207 1.27 5.73 -8.56
N CYS A 208 1.54 4.75 -7.67
CA CYS A 208 0.79 3.49 -7.64
C CYS A 208 -0.62 3.66 -7.09
N CYS A 209 -0.78 4.55 -6.14
CA CYS A 209 -1.86 4.45 -5.19
C CYS A 209 -2.60 5.77 -5.01
N ALA A 210 -2.08 6.73 -4.24
CA ALA A 210 -2.83 7.93 -3.87
C ALA A 210 -3.32 8.76 -5.08
N PHE A 211 -2.48 8.94 -6.10
CA PHE A 211 -2.91 9.63 -7.32
C PHE A 211 -3.73 8.72 -8.25
N ASN A 212 -3.36 7.44 -8.36
CA ASN A 212 -4.04 6.50 -9.25
C ASN A 212 -5.53 6.38 -8.92
N GLU A 213 -5.88 6.17 -7.65
CA GLU A 213 -7.29 6.05 -7.23
C GLU A 213 -8.07 7.35 -7.42
N ILE A 214 -7.48 8.51 -7.07
CA ILE A 214 -8.13 9.80 -7.24
C ILE A 214 -8.35 10.08 -8.74
N MET A 215 -7.31 9.92 -9.56
CA MET A 215 -7.38 10.10 -11.02
C MET A 215 -8.43 9.18 -11.65
N THR A 216 -8.43 7.91 -11.27
CA THR A 216 -9.36 6.93 -11.83
C THR A 216 -10.80 7.24 -11.41
N SER A 217 -11.02 7.68 -10.16
CA SER A 217 -12.33 8.13 -9.69
C SER A 217 -12.84 9.39 -10.41
N MET A 218 -11.93 10.24 -10.91
CA MET A 218 -12.23 11.41 -11.74
C MET A 218 -12.46 11.05 -13.22
N GLY A 219 -12.38 9.76 -13.57
CA GLY A 219 -12.59 9.27 -14.94
C GLY A 219 -11.35 9.25 -15.81
N GLY A 220 -10.17 9.57 -15.27
CA GLY A 220 -8.88 9.49 -15.93
C GLY A 220 -8.24 8.10 -15.87
N ALA A 221 -7.16 7.89 -16.63
CA ALA A 221 -6.38 6.65 -16.59
C ALA A 221 -4.97 6.87 -17.12
N TYR A 222 -4.01 6.02 -16.69
CA TYR A 222 -2.66 6.01 -17.27
C TYR A 222 -2.66 5.46 -18.70
N PHE A 223 -3.42 4.37 -18.94
CA PHE A 223 -3.37 3.59 -20.18
C PHE A 223 -4.77 3.25 -20.74
N GLY A 224 -5.76 4.09 -20.53
CA GLY A 224 -7.12 3.88 -21.00
C GLY A 224 -7.89 2.82 -20.19
N ASP A 225 -8.50 1.86 -20.88
CA ASP A 225 -9.29 0.80 -20.22
C ASP A 225 -8.47 -0.02 -19.20
N HIS A 226 -9.10 -0.44 -18.11
CA HIS A 226 -8.47 -1.19 -17.02
C HIS A 226 -7.61 -2.39 -17.48
N ASP A 227 -8.07 -3.13 -18.50
CA ASP A 227 -7.33 -4.28 -19.03
C ASP A 227 -5.92 -3.90 -19.53
N ASN A 228 -5.70 -2.66 -19.93
CA ASN A 228 -4.40 -2.18 -20.37
C ASN A 228 -3.38 -1.99 -19.25
N LEU A 229 -3.80 -2.01 -17.98
CA LEU A 229 -2.89 -2.00 -16.83
C LEU A 229 -2.00 -3.26 -16.79
N PHE A 230 -2.48 -4.35 -17.36
CA PHE A 230 -1.77 -5.63 -17.46
C PHE A 230 -0.98 -5.81 -18.77
N GLY A 231 -1.00 -4.83 -19.67
CA GLY A 231 -0.31 -4.85 -20.95
C GLY A 231 -1.25 -5.02 -22.15
N PRO A 232 -0.74 -5.37 -23.34
CA PRO A 232 0.68 -5.59 -23.65
C PRO A 232 1.49 -4.29 -23.71
N VAL A 233 2.73 -4.31 -23.21
CA VAL A 233 3.68 -3.19 -23.34
C VAL A 233 3.92 -2.89 -24.83
N GLY A 234 3.99 -1.61 -25.19
CA GLY A 234 4.17 -1.14 -26.57
C GLY A 234 2.93 -1.20 -27.45
N GLY A 235 1.78 -1.63 -26.91
CA GLY A 235 0.53 -1.73 -27.67
C GLY A 235 -0.68 -1.04 -27.02
N ARG A 236 -0.54 -0.59 -25.77
CA ARG A 236 -1.58 0.10 -25.03
C ARG A 236 -1.54 1.62 -25.28
N PRO A 237 -2.69 2.34 -25.21
CA PRO A 237 -2.69 3.79 -25.29
C PRO A 237 -2.02 4.40 -24.05
N ILE A 238 -1.53 5.62 -24.17
CA ILE A 238 -1.13 6.47 -23.06
C ILE A 238 -2.15 7.60 -22.98
N THR A 239 -2.76 7.81 -21.81
CA THR A 239 -3.92 8.70 -21.68
C THR A 239 -3.75 9.70 -20.53
N VAL A 240 -2.51 9.91 -20.10
CA VAL A 240 -2.18 10.81 -18.99
C VAL A 240 -2.39 12.29 -19.33
N ASP A 241 -2.18 12.70 -20.59
CA ASP A 241 -2.36 14.09 -21.05
C ASP A 241 -3.81 14.36 -21.50
N GLU A 242 -4.78 13.92 -20.68
CA GLU A 242 -6.21 14.13 -20.92
C GLU A 242 -6.87 14.96 -19.81
N GLU A 243 -7.98 15.62 -20.15
CA GLU A 243 -8.66 16.55 -19.26
C GLU A 243 -9.02 15.97 -17.86
N PRO A 244 -9.50 14.72 -17.69
CA PRO A 244 -9.79 14.18 -16.36
C PRO A 244 -8.54 14.11 -15.46
N VAL A 245 -7.35 13.87 -16.04
CA VAL A 245 -6.08 13.84 -15.31
C VAL A 245 -5.65 15.25 -14.92
N HIS A 246 -5.78 16.23 -15.84
CA HIS A 246 -5.51 17.62 -15.54
C HIS A 246 -6.42 18.17 -14.44
N GLU A 247 -7.72 17.85 -14.48
CA GLU A 247 -8.69 18.26 -13.45
C GLU A 247 -8.37 17.62 -12.08
N THR A 248 -7.88 16.39 -12.06
CA THR A 248 -7.40 15.75 -10.83
C THR A 248 -6.26 16.55 -10.20
N LEU A 249 -5.26 16.93 -10.99
CA LEU A 249 -4.13 17.73 -10.52
C LEU A 249 -4.58 19.12 -10.06
N ARG A 250 -5.49 19.78 -10.78
CA ARG A 250 -6.06 21.08 -10.38
C ARG A 250 -6.84 20.99 -9.08
N MET A 251 -7.63 19.93 -8.88
CA MET A 251 -8.35 19.65 -7.64
C MET A 251 -7.38 19.49 -6.46
N MET A 252 -6.35 18.66 -6.61
CA MET A 252 -5.34 18.48 -5.56
C MET A 252 -4.60 19.77 -5.23
N ARG A 253 -4.34 20.62 -6.21
CA ARG A 253 -3.77 21.95 -5.96
C ARG A 253 -4.73 22.84 -5.18
N SER A 254 -6.03 22.78 -5.46
CA SER A 254 -7.03 23.52 -4.67
C SER A 254 -7.06 23.03 -3.23
N PHE A 255 -6.96 21.74 -3.01
CA PHE A 255 -6.89 21.16 -1.67
C PHE A 255 -5.72 21.73 -0.85
N MET A 256 -4.56 21.93 -1.47
CA MET A 256 -3.36 22.45 -0.80
C MET A 256 -3.30 23.97 -0.69
N TYR A 257 -3.70 24.70 -1.75
CA TYR A 257 -3.44 26.14 -1.87
C TYR A 257 -4.69 27.01 -2.00
N GLY A 258 -5.86 26.39 -2.08
CA GLY A 258 -7.16 27.06 -2.27
C GLY A 258 -7.49 27.34 -3.74
N PRO A 259 -8.78 27.69 -4.01
CA PRO A 259 -9.31 27.86 -5.37
C PRO A 259 -8.73 29.03 -6.16
N ASP A 260 -8.14 30.02 -5.50
CA ASP A 260 -7.55 31.20 -6.14
C ASP A 260 -6.07 31.00 -6.53
N ALA A 261 -5.48 29.84 -6.22
CA ALA A 261 -4.10 29.55 -6.54
C ALA A 261 -3.91 29.30 -8.06
N GLU A 262 -2.69 29.51 -8.55
CA GLU A 262 -2.36 29.24 -9.94
C GLU A 262 -2.51 27.73 -10.25
N ASN A 263 -3.16 27.40 -11.35
CA ASN A 263 -3.46 26.02 -11.77
C ASN A 263 -4.31 25.21 -10.78
N ALA A 264 -5.10 25.86 -9.91
CA ALA A 264 -6.07 25.27 -9.03
C ALA A 264 -7.46 25.17 -9.68
N HIS A 265 -8.27 24.23 -9.24
CA HIS A 265 -9.66 24.12 -9.68
C HIS A 265 -10.54 25.09 -8.87
N PRO A 266 -11.29 25.99 -9.52
CA PRO A 266 -12.02 27.10 -8.84
C PRO A 266 -13.16 26.63 -7.92
N ASP A 267 -13.67 25.43 -8.11
CA ASP A 267 -14.85 24.93 -7.40
C ASP A 267 -14.49 24.16 -6.12
N PHE A 268 -13.22 23.81 -5.88
CA PHE A 268 -12.82 23.07 -4.69
C PHE A 268 -12.16 23.95 -3.63
N PRO A 269 -12.59 23.87 -2.37
CA PRO A 269 -11.99 24.63 -1.26
C PRO A 269 -10.60 24.06 -0.89
N GLN A 270 -9.86 24.86 -0.11
CA GLN A 270 -8.67 24.35 0.57
C GLN A 270 -9.09 23.46 1.74
N ILE A 271 -8.52 22.25 1.83
CA ILE A 271 -8.81 21.26 2.87
C ILE A 271 -7.55 20.69 3.54
N THR A 272 -6.38 21.06 3.07
CA THR A 272 -5.08 20.64 3.63
C THR A 272 -4.04 21.75 3.46
N THR A 273 -2.80 21.48 3.83
CA THR A 273 -1.66 22.40 3.65
C THR A 273 -0.71 21.90 2.57
N SER A 274 0.25 22.76 2.18
CA SER A 274 1.30 22.37 1.22
C SER A 274 2.23 21.27 1.73
N ASP A 275 2.20 20.93 3.02
CA ASP A 275 3.04 19.88 3.59
C ASP A 275 2.72 18.50 3.02
N LEU A 276 1.52 18.35 2.41
CA LEU A 276 1.11 17.13 1.73
C LEU A 276 2.16 16.62 0.72
N VAL A 277 2.90 17.51 0.06
CA VAL A 277 3.96 17.13 -0.90
C VAL A 277 5.19 16.48 -0.26
N GLU A 278 5.28 16.45 1.07
CA GLU A 278 6.34 15.78 1.83
C GLU A 278 5.83 14.49 2.52
N PHE A 279 4.57 14.11 2.30
CA PHE A 279 3.94 12.99 3.02
C PHE A 279 4.03 11.69 2.23
N THR A 280 4.65 10.70 2.87
CA THR A 280 4.50 9.27 2.59
C THR A 280 3.46 8.67 3.56
N GLU A 281 3.41 7.35 3.73
CA GLU A 281 2.40 6.68 4.56
C GLU A 281 2.45 7.18 6.02
N GLU A 282 3.61 7.04 6.68
CA GLU A 282 3.74 7.38 8.10
C GLU A 282 3.67 8.89 8.39
N PRO A 283 4.37 9.77 7.67
CA PRO A 283 4.21 11.22 7.85
C PRO A 283 2.78 11.73 7.63
N SER A 284 1.98 11.07 6.79
CA SER A 284 0.55 11.42 6.62
C SER A 284 -0.33 10.87 7.73
N ARG A 285 0.03 9.71 8.33
CA ARG A 285 -0.70 9.05 9.42
C ARG A 285 -0.50 9.75 10.77
N GLU A 286 0.75 10.11 11.07
CA GLU A 286 1.11 10.68 12.38
C GLU A 286 0.23 11.85 12.83
N PRO A 287 -0.14 12.85 11.97
CA PRO A 287 -1.06 13.91 12.35
C PRO A 287 -2.44 13.40 12.76
N PHE A 288 -2.98 12.39 12.08
CA PHE A 288 -4.29 11.82 12.41
C PHE A 288 -4.25 11.06 13.74
N THR A 289 -3.30 10.13 13.91
CA THR A 289 -3.09 9.39 15.17
C THR A 289 -2.80 10.36 16.33
N GLY A 290 -2.04 11.44 16.08
CA GLY A 290 -1.74 12.51 17.04
C GLY A 290 -2.91 13.44 17.36
N GLY A 291 -4.08 13.29 16.71
CA GLY A 291 -5.27 14.11 16.93
C GLY A 291 -5.20 15.50 16.32
N ASN A 292 -4.34 15.73 15.32
CA ASN A 292 -4.13 17.01 14.64
C ASN A 292 -4.72 17.05 13.22
N ALA A 293 -5.26 15.93 12.70
CA ALA A 293 -5.98 15.87 11.43
C ALA A 293 -7.40 15.35 11.63
N ILE A 294 -8.34 15.83 10.80
CA ILE A 294 -9.76 15.46 10.90
C ILE A 294 -10.08 14.26 10.00
N PHE A 295 -9.60 14.31 8.76
CA PHE A 295 -9.72 13.23 7.78
C PHE A 295 -8.35 12.78 7.34
N HIS A 296 -8.21 11.49 7.02
CA HIS A 296 -6.95 10.87 6.63
C HIS A 296 -7.20 9.75 5.64
N ARG A 297 -6.47 9.75 4.53
CA ARG A 297 -6.45 8.60 3.60
C ARG A 297 -5.30 7.69 3.96
N ASN A 298 -5.60 6.44 4.31
CA ASN A 298 -4.57 5.42 4.51
C ASN A 298 -5.14 4.00 4.45
N TRP A 299 -4.26 3.04 4.60
CA TRP A 299 -4.51 1.61 4.58
C TRP A 299 -5.10 1.11 5.92
N PRO A 300 -5.72 -0.09 5.97
CA PRO A 300 -6.35 -0.62 7.19
C PRO A 300 -5.43 -0.81 8.40
N TYR A 301 -4.11 -0.94 8.21
CA TYR A 301 -3.15 -1.06 9.31
C TYR A 301 -3.21 0.13 10.31
N VAL A 302 -3.70 1.26 9.86
CA VAL A 302 -3.93 2.43 10.74
C VAL A 302 -4.95 2.15 11.84
N ILE A 303 -5.87 1.21 11.63
CA ILE A 303 -6.94 0.90 12.59
C ILE A 303 -6.39 0.34 13.89
N PRO A 304 -5.63 -0.77 13.92
CA PRO A 304 -5.04 -1.27 15.16
C PRO A 304 -4.05 -0.29 15.79
N ILE A 305 -3.27 0.46 14.99
CA ILE A 305 -2.39 1.52 15.53
C ILE A 305 -3.21 2.58 16.28
N ASN A 306 -4.30 3.06 15.69
CA ASN A 306 -5.15 4.06 16.34
C ASN A 306 -5.89 3.49 17.57
N ALA A 307 -6.21 2.22 17.57
CA ALA A 307 -6.79 1.56 18.74
C ALA A 307 -5.83 1.55 19.94
N ALA A 308 -4.53 1.47 19.67
CA ALA A 308 -3.49 1.45 20.71
C ALA A 308 -3.02 2.86 21.10
N ASP A 309 -2.80 3.75 20.15
CA ASP A 309 -1.97 4.95 20.31
C ASP A 309 -2.63 6.27 19.93
N ALA A 310 -3.89 6.28 19.44
CA ALA A 310 -4.54 7.53 19.07
C ALA A 310 -4.66 8.52 20.24
N ALA A 311 -4.44 9.80 19.95
CA ALA A 311 -4.61 10.89 20.92
C ALA A 311 -6.09 11.27 21.15
N PHE A 312 -7.02 10.50 20.62
CA PHE A 312 -8.47 10.66 20.76
C PHE A 312 -9.11 9.32 21.13
N ASP A 313 -10.38 9.32 21.50
CA ASP A 313 -11.08 8.10 21.84
C ASP A 313 -11.27 7.25 20.56
N PHE A 314 -10.86 6.00 20.59
CA PHE A 314 -10.96 5.12 19.43
C PHE A 314 -12.41 4.90 18.94
N GLU A 315 -13.41 5.06 19.81
CA GLU A 315 -14.82 5.04 19.39
C GLU A 315 -15.18 6.18 18.42
N ASP A 316 -14.37 7.26 18.42
CA ASP A 316 -14.50 8.40 17.52
C ASP A 316 -13.75 8.19 16.18
N HIS A 317 -12.99 7.11 16.05
CA HIS A 317 -12.40 6.71 14.77
C HIS A 317 -13.45 6.05 13.90
N ALA A 318 -13.72 6.59 12.73
CA ALA A 318 -14.60 6.01 11.74
C ALA A 318 -13.92 5.97 10.35
N VAL A 319 -14.49 5.18 9.44
CA VAL A 319 -13.98 5.04 8.08
C VAL A 319 -15.11 5.18 7.06
N MET A 320 -14.76 5.55 5.84
CA MET A 320 -15.67 5.62 4.71
C MET A 320 -14.93 5.27 3.40
N PRO A 321 -15.67 4.85 2.34
CA PRO A 321 -15.07 4.65 1.03
C PRO A 321 -14.42 5.91 0.48
N MET A 322 -13.48 5.73 -0.47
CA MET A 322 -12.89 6.86 -1.20
C MET A 322 -13.98 7.64 -1.96
N PRO A 323 -13.90 8.99 -1.98
CA PRO A 323 -14.80 9.78 -2.78
C PRO A 323 -14.62 9.56 -4.30
N PHE A 324 -15.61 9.97 -5.11
CA PHE A 324 -15.55 9.89 -6.56
C PHE A 324 -15.72 11.25 -7.24
N GLY A 325 -15.18 11.38 -8.46
CA GLY A 325 -15.31 12.58 -9.26
C GLY A 325 -16.44 12.52 -10.28
N VAL A 326 -16.59 11.37 -10.94
CA VAL A 326 -17.67 11.05 -11.88
C VAL A 326 -18.34 9.75 -11.45
N GLU A 327 -19.63 9.58 -11.76
CA GLU A 327 -20.37 8.37 -11.43
C GLU A 327 -19.75 7.13 -12.10
N GLU A 328 -19.98 5.95 -11.52
CA GLU A 328 -19.58 4.68 -12.09
C GLU A 328 -20.14 4.51 -13.52
N GLY A 329 -19.28 4.21 -14.46
CA GLY A 329 -19.63 4.05 -15.87
C GLY A 329 -19.75 5.33 -16.68
N ASP A 330 -19.56 6.52 -16.07
CA ASP A 330 -19.50 7.81 -16.76
C ASP A 330 -18.05 8.25 -17.05
N GLY A 331 -17.05 7.49 -16.60
CA GLY A 331 -15.66 7.71 -16.92
C GLY A 331 -15.35 7.52 -18.42
N ALA A 332 -14.22 8.08 -18.88
CA ALA A 332 -13.82 8.00 -20.28
C ALA A 332 -13.46 6.58 -20.74
N TYR A 333 -13.06 5.74 -19.81
CA TYR A 333 -12.53 4.39 -20.04
C TYR A 333 -13.23 3.37 -19.16
N GLN A 334 -13.24 2.11 -19.62
CA GLN A 334 -13.80 1.01 -18.84
C GLN A 334 -13.02 0.86 -17.52
N GLY A 335 -13.71 0.83 -16.38
CA GLY A 335 -13.14 0.71 -15.04
C GLY A 335 -12.74 2.05 -14.43
N THR A 336 -13.13 3.19 -15.03
CA THR A 336 -12.94 4.52 -14.46
C THR A 336 -14.27 5.14 -14.02
N GLY A 337 -14.20 6.08 -13.08
CA GLY A 337 -15.38 6.63 -12.39
C GLY A 337 -15.85 5.76 -11.22
N GLY A 338 -16.78 6.26 -10.41
CA GLY A 338 -17.17 5.67 -9.14
C GLY A 338 -16.10 5.78 -8.06
N THR A 339 -16.40 5.24 -6.89
CA THR A 339 -15.37 5.11 -5.85
C THR A 339 -14.26 4.17 -6.32
N GLN A 340 -13.01 4.54 -6.10
CA GLN A 340 -11.84 3.77 -6.51
C GLN A 340 -10.87 3.67 -5.34
N HIS A 341 -10.39 2.47 -5.07
CA HIS A 341 -9.44 2.18 -4.02
C HIS A 341 -8.20 1.54 -4.63
N ALA A 342 -7.04 2.13 -4.45
CA ALA A 342 -5.83 1.55 -5.00
C ALA A 342 -5.62 0.13 -4.49
N LEU A 343 -5.41 -0.83 -5.40
CA LEU A 343 -5.04 -2.19 -5.03
C LEU A 343 -3.52 -2.25 -4.80
N GLY A 344 -3.15 -2.23 -3.55
CA GLY A 344 -1.83 -2.60 -3.07
C GLY A 344 -1.76 -4.09 -2.75
N GLY A 345 -0.77 -4.47 -1.98
CA GLY A 345 -0.64 -5.81 -1.45
C GLY A 345 0.78 -6.35 -1.55
N TRP A 346 1.00 -7.44 -0.84
CA TRP A 346 2.31 -8.01 -0.63
C TRP A 346 2.31 -9.52 -0.84
N HIS A 347 3.43 -10.03 -1.33
CA HIS A 347 3.65 -11.45 -1.58
C HIS A 347 4.84 -11.95 -0.77
N LEU A 348 4.76 -13.16 -0.24
CA LEU A 348 5.92 -13.89 0.27
C LEU A 348 6.56 -14.67 -0.88
N THR A 349 7.83 -14.39 -1.17
CA THR A 349 8.61 -15.08 -2.21
C THR A 349 9.83 -15.74 -1.59
N VAL A 350 10.27 -16.86 -2.15
CA VAL A 350 11.40 -17.63 -1.60
C VAL A 350 12.68 -17.32 -2.38
N ASN A 351 13.75 -17.06 -1.64
CA ASN A 351 15.09 -16.85 -2.17
C ASN A 351 15.62 -18.16 -2.84
N PRO A 352 15.98 -18.17 -4.12
CA PRO A 352 16.49 -19.38 -4.78
C PRO A 352 17.85 -19.85 -4.25
N ASN A 353 18.55 -18.99 -3.49
CA ASN A 353 19.84 -19.31 -2.90
C ASN A 353 19.73 -19.80 -1.44
N THR A 354 18.52 -19.93 -0.90
CA THR A 354 18.33 -20.40 0.47
C THR A 354 18.81 -21.83 0.66
N PRO A 355 19.53 -22.15 1.75
CA PRO A 355 19.85 -23.53 2.11
C PRO A 355 18.67 -24.25 2.81
N ARG A 356 17.55 -23.54 3.08
CA ARG A 356 16.41 -23.99 3.88
C ARG A 356 15.11 -24.04 3.08
N LEU A 357 15.17 -24.42 1.82
CA LEU A 357 14.01 -24.40 0.93
C LEU A 357 12.81 -25.18 1.51
N GLU A 358 13.04 -26.38 2.00
CA GLU A 358 11.96 -27.24 2.55
C GLU A 358 11.28 -26.59 3.76
N ASP A 359 12.05 -25.94 4.65
CA ASP A 359 11.53 -25.25 5.83
C ASP A 359 10.78 -23.96 5.42
N ALA A 360 11.34 -23.18 4.49
CA ALA A 360 10.71 -21.96 3.97
C ALA A 360 9.35 -22.26 3.31
N ILE A 361 9.24 -23.38 2.58
CA ILE A 361 7.96 -23.82 1.98
C ILE A 361 6.95 -24.19 3.06
N GLN A 362 7.34 -24.87 4.14
CA GLN A 362 6.43 -25.17 5.25
C GLN A 362 5.94 -23.90 5.94
N VAL A 363 6.78 -22.89 6.08
CA VAL A 363 6.39 -21.58 6.61
C VAL A 363 5.35 -20.92 5.70
N LEU A 364 5.55 -20.94 4.37
CA LEU A 364 4.56 -20.40 3.42
C LEU A 364 3.23 -21.17 3.48
N GLU A 365 3.29 -22.51 3.59
CA GLU A 365 2.07 -23.32 3.73
C GLU A 365 1.29 -23.01 5.01
N ALA A 366 1.99 -22.69 6.12
CA ALA A 366 1.35 -22.23 7.34
C ALA A 366 0.72 -20.83 7.16
N PHE A 367 1.38 -19.90 6.48
CA PHE A 367 0.78 -18.59 6.15
C PHE A 367 -0.49 -18.70 5.28
N ALA A 368 -0.63 -19.75 4.48
CA ALA A 368 -1.83 -19.99 3.68
C ALA A 368 -3.03 -20.53 4.48
N ASN A 369 -2.94 -20.62 5.80
CA ASN A 369 -4.02 -21.08 6.67
C ASN A 369 -4.97 -19.93 7.05
N ASP A 370 -6.29 -20.20 7.07
CA ASP A 370 -7.33 -19.21 7.38
C ASP A 370 -7.15 -18.59 8.78
N GLU A 371 -6.74 -19.39 9.77
CA GLU A 371 -6.55 -18.90 11.15
C GLU A 371 -5.35 -17.94 11.23
N VAL A 372 -4.28 -18.18 10.46
CA VAL A 372 -3.13 -17.26 10.37
C VAL A 372 -3.53 -15.96 9.67
N MET A 373 -4.28 -16.04 8.57
CA MET A 373 -4.80 -14.86 7.89
C MET A 373 -5.66 -14.00 8.82
N LEU A 374 -6.52 -14.64 9.62
CA LEU A 374 -7.38 -13.95 10.57
C LEU A 374 -6.57 -13.29 11.68
N THR A 375 -5.55 -13.97 12.21
CA THR A 375 -4.62 -13.39 13.19
C THR A 375 -3.90 -12.18 12.64
N ASN A 376 -3.37 -12.27 11.40
CA ASN A 376 -2.70 -11.14 10.75
C ASN A 376 -3.64 -9.95 10.54
N PHE A 377 -4.92 -10.23 10.24
CA PHE A 377 -5.93 -9.20 10.10
C PHE A 377 -6.26 -8.54 11.44
N GLU A 378 -6.48 -9.32 12.50
CA GLU A 378 -6.78 -8.80 13.85
C GLU A 378 -5.63 -7.99 14.44
N ALA A 379 -4.39 -8.50 14.31
CA ALA A 379 -3.22 -7.88 14.93
C ALA A 379 -2.68 -6.68 14.13
N GLY A 380 -2.62 -6.80 12.79
CA GLY A 380 -1.96 -5.82 11.92
C GLY A 380 -2.88 -5.08 10.95
N GLY A 381 -4.17 -5.45 10.86
CA GLY A 381 -5.09 -4.90 9.86
C GLY A 381 -4.85 -5.43 8.44
N TYR A 382 -4.06 -6.50 8.28
CA TYR A 382 -3.69 -7.07 6.98
C TYR A 382 -4.81 -7.94 6.43
N ILE A 383 -5.48 -7.44 5.38
CA ILE A 383 -6.69 -8.07 4.83
C ILE A 383 -6.39 -9.47 4.29
N PRO A 384 -7.15 -10.52 4.67
CA PRO A 384 -6.99 -11.85 4.11
C PRO A 384 -7.07 -11.89 2.58
N PRO A 385 -6.14 -12.54 1.88
CA PRO A 385 -6.22 -12.68 0.43
C PRO A 385 -7.37 -13.59 -0.03
N ASN A 386 -7.93 -14.41 0.88
CA ASN A 386 -9.16 -15.16 0.69
C ASN A 386 -10.35 -14.39 1.30
N PRO A 387 -11.22 -13.76 0.49
CA PRO A 387 -12.33 -12.95 0.99
C PRO A 387 -13.29 -13.72 1.91
N SER A 388 -13.42 -15.05 1.71
CA SER A 388 -14.32 -15.85 2.55
C SER A 388 -13.89 -15.93 4.02
N VAL A 389 -12.64 -15.62 4.33
CA VAL A 389 -12.13 -15.57 5.72
C VAL A 389 -12.76 -14.39 6.47
N THR A 390 -12.76 -13.20 5.86
CA THR A 390 -13.41 -12.01 6.45
C THR A 390 -14.93 -12.08 6.42
N GLU A 391 -15.53 -12.64 5.35
CA GLU A 391 -16.97 -12.86 5.25
C GLU A 391 -17.51 -13.84 6.30
N ALA A 392 -16.71 -14.84 6.70
CA ALA A 392 -17.08 -15.82 7.71
C ALA A 392 -16.78 -15.37 9.15
N ALA A 393 -15.97 -14.32 9.32
CA ALA A 393 -15.62 -13.82 10.63
C ALA A 393 -16.82 -13.19 11.34
N ASP A 394 -16.92 -13.42 12.65
CA ASP A 394 -17.94 -12.75 13.47
C ASP A 394 -17.43 -11.36 13.85
N PRO A 395 -18.08 -10.27 13.40
CA PRO A 395 -17.63 -8.90 13.71
C PRO A 395 -17.45 -8.63 15.21
N ASP A 396 -18.25 -9.31 16.06
CA ASP A 396 -18.14 -9.17 17.52
C ASP A 396 -16.88 -9.83 18.11
N THR A 397 -16.15 -10.64 17.32
CA THR A 397 -14.92 -11.30 17.73
C THR A 397 -13.66 -10.64 17.15
N LEU A 398 -13.81 -9.74 16.20
CA LEU A 398 -12.69 -9.03 15.52
C LEU A 398 -12.29 -7.74 16.24
N ASP A 399 -12.32 -7.73 17.56
CA ASP A 399 -11.88 -6.62 18.40
C ASP A 399 -12.10 -5.23 17.76
N ASN A 400 -11.01 -4.62 17.25
CA ASN A 400 -11.03 -3.27 16.72
C ASN A 400 -11.51 -3.15 15.26
N LEU A 401 -11.48 -4.25 14.49
CA LEU A 401 -11.74 -4.24 13.04
C LEU A 401 -13.20 -4.54 12.66
N GLY A 402 -13.93 -5.25 13.54
CA GLY A 402 -15.27 -5.74 13.22
C GLY A 402 -16.26 -4.66 12.76
N ARG A 403 -16.17 -3.45 13.32
CA ARG A 403 -17.05 -2.32 12.97
C ARG A 403 -16.74 -1.66 11.62
N PHE A 404 -15.63 -2.03 10.97
CA PHE A 404 -15.17 -1.45 9.71
C PHE A 404 -15.33 -2.40 8.51
N LEU A 405 -15.79 -3.64 8.76
CA LEU A 405 -15.91 -4.69 7.72
C LEU A 405 -16.76 -4.26 6.52
N ASP A 406 -17.84 -3.52 6.76
CA ASP A 406 -18.73 -3.07 5.68
C ASP A 406 -17.98 -2.10 4.73
N THR A 407 -17.19 -1.16 5.28
CA THR A 407 -16.38 -0.25 4.46
C THR A 407 -15.25 -1.00 3.74
N ILE A 408 -14.60 -1.95 4.43
CA ILE A 408 -13.55 -2.80 3.85
C ILE A 408 -14.13 -3.60 2.67
N ALA A 409 -15.35 -4.13 2.79
CA ALA A 409 -16.00 -4.84 1.71
C ALA A 409 -16.27 -3.93 0.49
N VAL A 410 -16.82 -2.72 0.71
CA VAL A 410 -17.00 -1.73 -0.37
C VAL A 410 -15.67 -1.37 -1.03
N ALA A 411 -14.62 -1.14 -0.25
CA ALA A 411 -13.30 -0.85 -0.77
C ALA A 411 -12.75 -2.00 -1.64
N GLY A 412 -12.89 -3.25 -1.17
CA GLY A 412 -12.45 -4.44 -1.89
C GLY A 412 -13.17 -4.71 -3.20
N GLU A 413 -14.48 -4.36 -3.29
CA GLU A 413 -15.27 -4.47 -4.52
C GLU A 413 -14.92 -3.42 -5.58
N ASN A 414 -14.28 -2.31 -5.17
CA ASN A 414 -13.99 -1.15 -6.02
C ASN A 414 -12.49 -0.87 -6.11
N THR A 415 -11.68 -1.91 -6.23
CA THR A 415 -10.23 -1.76 -6.31
C THR A 415 -9.75 -1.41 -7.72
N VAL A 416 -8.76 -0.52 -7.79
CA VAL A 416 -8.01 -0.20 -9.01
C VAL A 416 -6.55 -0.62 -8.86
N PRO A 417 -6.06 -1.57 -9.67
CA PRO A 417 -4.65 -1.93 -9.64
C PRO A 417 -3.78 -0.82 -10.24
N ARG A 418 -2.52 -0.76 -9.79
CA ARG A 418 -1.48 -0.05 -10.53
C ARG A 418 -1.17 -0.80 -11.84
N PRO A 419 -0.46 -0.21 -12.80
CA PRO A 419 0.04 -0.97 -13.94
C PRO A 419 0.94 -2.13 -13.51
N VAL A 420 0.61 -3.37 -13.92
CA VAL A 420 1.32 -4.60 -13.55
C VAL A 420 2.08 -5.12 -14.77
N THR A 421 3.19 -4.46 -15.10
CA THR A 421 4.02 -4.79 -16.26
C THR A 421 5.50 -4.76 -15.91
N THR A 422 6.33 -5.40 -16.73
CA THR A 422 7.79 -5.41 -16.53
C THR A 422 8.45 -4.04 -16.62
N VAL A 423 7.79 -3.06 -17.24
CA VAL A 423 8.30 -1.68 -17.40
C VAL A 423 7.78 -0.72 -16.33
N TRP A 424 6.76 -1.11 -15.56
CA TRP A 424 6.19 -0.24 -14.53
C TRP A 424 7.22 0.27 -13.51
N PRO A 425 8.18 -0.54 -13.04
CA PRO A 425 9.22 -0.05 -12.12
C PRO A 425 10.12 1.07 -12.68
N GLU A 426 10.15 1.25 -14.00
CA GLU A 426 10.82 2.39 -14.65
C GLU A 426 9.85 3.55 -14.89
N GLN A 427 8.56 3.27 -15.06
CA GLN A 427 7.52 4.28 -15.31
C GLN A 427 7.07 4.97 -14.02
N SER A 428 6.92 4.23 -12.92
CA SER A 428 6.43 4.74 -11.64
C SER A 428 7.19 5.98 -11.12
N PRO A 429 8.54 6.03 -11.13
CA PRO A 429 9.27 7.24 -10.72
C PRO A 429 9.04 8.44 -11.65
N LEU A 430 8.79 8.21 -12.95
CA LEU A 430 8.47 9.28 -13.90
C LEU A 430 7.09 9.86 -13.58
N VAL A 431 6.11 8.98 -13.32
CA VAL A 431 4.75 9.36 -12.94
C VAL A 431 4.78 10.19 -11.65
N SER A 432 5.42 9.71 -10.58
CA SER A 432 5.46 10.43 -9.30
C SER A 432 6.17 11.77 -9.41
N SER A 433 7.24 11.87 -10.23
CA SER A 433 7.97 13.12 -10.42
C SER A 433 7.12 14.18 -11.10
N GLU A 434 6.41 13.86 -12.19
CA GLU A 434 5.59 14.82 -12.91
C GLU A 434 4.34 15.23 -12.11
N ILE A 435 3.75 14.31 -11.34
CA ILE A 435 2.67 14.64 -10.40
C ILE A 435 3.17 15.62 -9.34
N HIS A 436 4.33 15.37 -8.76
CA HIS A 436 4.91 16.22 -7.73
C HIS A 436 5.26 17.61 -8.27
N ASP A 437 5.81 17.72 -9.50
CA ASP A 437 6.07 19.00 -10.16
C ASP A 437 4.77 19.79 -10.36
N ALA A 438 3.68 19.10 -10.72
CA ALA A 438 2.36 19.72 -10.82
C ALA A 438 1.82 20.14 -9.44
N TYR A 439 1.95 19.33 -8.40
CA TYR A 439 1.52 19.63 -7.03
C TYR A 439 2.23 20.84 -6.45
N THR A 440 3.55 20.93 -6.62
CA THR A 440 4.36 22.06 -6.15
C THR A 440 4.18 23.32 -7.01
N GLY A 441 3.72 23.18 -8.26
CA GLY A 441 3.56 24.26 -9.23
C GLY A 441 4.87 24.60 -9.98
N GLU A 442 5.83 23.69 -9.97
CA GLU A 442 7.01 23.78 -10.84
C GLU A 442 6.63 23.65 -12.31
N LYS A 443 5.56 22.86 -12.59
CA LYS A 443 4.90 22.74 -13.89
C LYS A 443 3.39 22.99 -13.78
N SER A 444 2.76 23.41 -14.88
CA SER A 444 1.30 23.33 -14.97
C SER A 444 0.85 21.86 -15.13
N PRO A 445 -0.40 21.51 -14.82
CA PRO A 445 -0.94 20.17 -15.05
C PRO A 445 -0.74 19.69 -16.48
N GLU A 446 -0.99 20.55 -17.46
CA GLU A 446 -0.84 20.23 -18.88
C GLU A 446 0.63 20.02 -19.27
N GLU A 447 1.55 20.83 -18.75
CA GLU A 447 2.99 20.68 -19.03
C GLU A 447 3.54 19.39 -18.40
N ALA A 448 3.20 19.11 -17.15
CA ALA A 448 3.61 17.90 -16.46
C ALA A 448 3.09 16.63 -17.15
N MET A 449 1.82 16.62 -17.53
CA MET A 449 1.23 15.43 -18.17
C MET A 449 1.69 15.24 -19.62
N SER A 450 1.98 16.31 -20.36
CA SER A 450 2.59 16.21 -21.68
C SER A 450 4.03 15.67 -21.60
N ASP A 451 4.82 16.11 -20.62
CA ASP A 451 6.17 15.58 -20.40
C ASP A 451 6.11 14.10 -19.96
N LEU A 452 5.12 13.73 -19.15
CA LEU A 452 4.90 12.35 -18.73
C LEU A 452 4.50 11.46 -19.91
N GLU A 453 3.60 11.91 -20.79
CA GLU A 453 3.20 11.16 -22.01
C GLU A 453 4.43 10.82 -22.85
N ASP A 454 5.29 11.80 -23.17
CA ASP A 454 6.54 11.62 -23.92
C ASP A 454 7.50 10.61 -23.22
N ALA A 455 7.59 10.66 -21.89
CA ALA A 455 8.42 9.77 -21.10
C ALA A 455 7.88 8.33 -21.11
N LEU A 456 6.55 8.15 -20.95
CA LEU A 456 5.90 6.84 -21.01
C LEU A 456 5.99 6.22 -22.41
N GLU A 457 5.81 7.02 -23.50
CA GLU A 457 6.02 6.56 -24.88
C GLU A 457 7.42 5.97 -25.08
N THR A 458 8.43 6.57 -24.43
CA THR A 458 9.81 6.10 -24.52
C THR A 458 9.99 4.75 -23.84
N THR A 459 9.39 4.54 -22.68
CA THR A 459 9.48 3.27 -21.93
C THR A 459 8.67 2.15 -22.56
N GLU A 460 7.54 2.48 -23.21
CA GLU A 460 6.72 1.51 -23.96
C GLU A 460 7.42 0.96 -25.22
N GLN A 461 8.49 1.58 -25.70
CA GLN A 461 9.25 1.13 -26.87
C GLN A 461 10.44 0.23 -26.52
N GLN A 462 10.69 -0.04 -25.26
CA GLN A 462 11.78 -0.93 -24.79
C GLN A 462 11.34 -2.39 -24.80
#